data_70731c0b16d7b805978d01c4f0e495aa
#
_entry.id   70731c0b16d7b805978d01c4f0e495aa
#
_cell.length_a   1.000
_cell.length_b   1.000
_cell.length_c   1.000
_cell.angle_alpha   90.00
_cell.angle_beta   90.00
_cell.angle_gamma   90.00
#
_symmetry.space_group_name_H-M   'P 1'
#
loop_
_entity.id
_entity.type
_entity.pdbx_description
1 polymer ?
#
loop_
_entity_poly.entity_id
_entity_poly.type
_entity_poly.pdbx_seq_one_letter_code
_entity_poly.pdbx_strand_id
1 'polypeptide(L)'
;EYSSKTFISSKENIVRTHLFLILLIGFCYGQLFELNHDNDTRIYWVDYPDNATEPTPLVISMHGRNQSLLSHITYSQMSNFANPQNIAVVYPQGINSSGLLAWNTGVWWDNSEYDDVGYLNAIIDSVISNFAIDTNRIYACGMSNGGFMAYELACELSDRIVAFGSVAGNFMMNV
;
A
#
# COMPACT_ATOMS: atom_id res chain seq x y z
N GLU A 1 -37.66 9.92 40.23
CA GLU A 1 -36.20 9.85 40.22
C GLU A 1 -35.65 8.47 39.83
N TYR A 2 -36.38 7.61 39.12
CA TYR A 2 -35.96 6.22 38.79
C TYR A 2 -35.80 5.94 37.29
N SER A 3 -35.93 6.97 36.42
CA SER A 3 -35.98 6.75 34.95
C SER A 3 -34.68 7.15 34.19
N SER A 4 -33.70 7.83 34.80
CA SER A 4 -32.52 8.32 34.07
C SER A 4 -31.28 7.41 34.12
N LYS A 5 -31.17 6.54 35.13
CA LYS A 5 -30.00 5.67 35.27
C LYS A 5 -30.00 4.43 34.37
N THR A 6 -31.17 3.96 33.96
CA THR A 6 -31.29 2.77 33.09
C THR A 6 -31.02 3.09 31.61
N PHE A 7 -31.17 4.34 31.19
CA PHE A 7 -31.01 4.73 29.78
C PHE A 7 -29.55 4.98 29.38
N ILE A 8 -28.70 5.36 30.35
CA ILE A 8 -27.27 5.60 30.10
C ILE A 8 -26.51 4.26 30.01
N SER A 9 -26.89 3.26 30.84
CA SER A 9 -26.29 1.93 30.82
C SER A 9 -26.51 1.16 29.50
N SER A 10 -27.67 1.34 28.85
CA SER A 10 -27.97 0.68 27.58
C SER A 10 -27.19 1.25 26.40
N LYS A 11 -26.96 2.59 26.36
CA LYS A 11 -26.18 3.22 25.30
C LYS A 11 -24.69 2.89 25.37
N GLU A 12 -24.12 2.84 26.59
CA GLU A 12 -22.71 2.45 26.76
C GLU A 12 -22.47 1.00 26.37
N ASN A 13 -23.39 0.11 26.66
CA ASN A 13 -23.28 -1.29 26.26
C ASN A 13 -23.43 -1.49 24.75
N ILE A 14 -24.31 -0.72 24.10
CA ILE A 14 -24.47 -0.76 22.64
C ILE A 14 -23.20 -0.25 21.94
N VAL A 15 -22.63 0.86 22.40
CA VAL A 15 -21.38 1.41 21.84
C VAL A 15 -20.20 0.44 22.06
N ARG A 16 -20.09 -0.15 23.24
CA ARG A 16 -19.05 -1.18 23.51
C ARG A 16 -19.23 -2.44 22.65
N THR A 17 -20.45 -2.90 22.45
CA THR A 17 -20.74 -4.09 21.62
C THR A 17 -20.43 -3.81 20.15
N HIS A 18 -20.74 -2.61 19.63
CA HIS A 18 -20.40 -2.23 18.26
C HIS A 18 -18.89 -2.00 18.06
N LEU A 19 -18.20 -1.44 19.06
CA LEU A 19 -16.75 -1.30 19.01
C LEU A 19 -16.04 -2.67 19.02
N PHE A 20 -16.57 -3.64 19.80
CA PHE A 20 -16.05 -5.01 19.84
C PHE A 20 -16.34 -5.78 18.53
N LEU A 21 -17.49 -5.52 17.90
CA LEU A 21 -17.85 -6.14 16.62
C LEU A 21 -16.99 -5.60 15.46
N ILE A 22 -16.66 -4.31 15.48
CA ILE A 22 -15.75 -3.71 14.49
C ILE A 22 -14.32 -4.26 14.65
N LEU A 23 -13.87 -4.55 15.88
CA LEU A 23 -12.58 -5.19 16.12
C LEU A 23 -12.54 -6.68 15.69
N LEU A 24 -13.67 -7.38 15.68
CA LEU A 24 -13.76 -8.79 15.25
C LEU A 24 -13.89 -8.96 13.72
N ILE A 25 -14.36 -7.93 13.01
CA ILE A 25 -14.44 -7.96 11.54
C ILE A 25 -13.09 -7.55 10.90
N GLY A 26 -12.14 -7.00 11.69
CA GLY A 26 -10.83 -6.56 11.23
C GLY A 26 -9.81 -7.63 10.87
N PHE A 27 -10.15 -8.93 11.02
CA PHE A 27 -9.18 -10.02 10.82
C PHE A 27 -9.24 -10.70 9.44
N CYS A 28 -10.08 -10.24 8.50
CA CYS A 28 -10.23 -10.88 7.18
C CYS A 28 -9.99 -9.98 5.97
N TYR A 29 -9.49 -8.75 6.15
CA TYR A 29 -9.24 -7.83 5.03
C TYR A 29 -7.95 -7.06 5.30
N GLY A 30 -7.24 -6.70 4.23
CA GLY A 30 -6.03 -5.91 4.30
C GLY A 30 -6.18 -4.60 5.09
N GLN A 31 -5.08 -4.03 5.51
CA GLN A 31 -5.04 -2.90 6.44
C GLN A 31 -4.57 -1.63 5.73
N LEU A 32 -5.22 -0.50 6.03
CA LEU A 32 -4.81 0.82 5.61
C LEU A 32 -3.83 1.41 6.63
N PHE A 33 -2.72 1.92 6.14
CA PHE A 33 -1.69 2.58 6.92
C PHE A 33 -1.48 4.01 6.44
N GLU A 34 -1.00 4.86 7.35
CA GLU A 34 -0.52 6.20 7.06
C GLU A 34 0.98 6.28 7.31
N LEU A 35 1.68 7.04 6.48
CA LEU A 35 3.12 7.28 6.60
C LEU A 35 3.42 8.73 6.27
N ASN A 36 4.14 9.41 7.17
CA ASN A 36 4.63 10.76 6.92
C ASN A 36 5.94 10.70 6.13
N HIS A 37 5.96 11.31 4.96
CA HIS A 37 7.12 11.45 4.11
C HIS A 37 7.12 12.84 3.46
N ASP A 38 8.23 13.56 3.49
CA ASP A 38 8.40 14.92 2.95
C ASP A 38 7.34 15.92 3.45
N ASN A 39 6.99 15.87 4.73
CA ASN A 39 5.95 16.67 5.40
C ASN A 39 4.51 16.41 4.92
N ASP A 40 4.28 15.41 4.09
CA ASP A 40 2.97 14.94 3.69
C ASP A 40 2.61 13.61 4.35
N THR A 41 1.33 13.48 4.73
CA THR A 41 0.79 12.20 5.17
C THR A 41 0.25 11.46 3.96
N ARG A 42 0.86 10.33 3.64
CA ARG A 42 0.48 9.47 2.52
C ARG A 42 -0.03 8.14 3.03
N ILE A 43 -0.84 7.46 2.22
CA ILE A 43 -1.49 6.21 2.61
C ILE A 43 -1.03 5.05 1.74
N TYR A 44 -1.04 3.85 2.33
CA TYR A 44 -0.85 2.60 1.62
C TYR A 44 -1.69 1.49 2.26
N TRP A 45 -2.07 0.51 1.47
CA TRP A 45 -2.84 -0.65 1.91
C TRP A 45 -1.94 -1.89 1.89
N VAL A 46 -2.07 -2.75 2.90
CA VAL A 46 -1.33 -4.01 2.97
C VAL A 46 -2.32 -5.16 3.05
N ASP A 47 -2.20 -6.10 2.11
CA ASP A 47 -2.82 -7.41 2.19
C ASP A 47 -1.75 -8.43 2.58
N TYR A 48 -1.81 -8.88 3.83
CA TYR A 48 -0.91 -9.90 4.36
C TYR A 48 -1.66 -11.24 4.46
N PRO A 49 -1.06 -12.39 4.05
CA PRO A 49 -1.73 -13.68 4.09
C PRO A 49 -2.13 -14.11 5.50
N ASP A 50 -3.41 -14.47 5.69
CA ASP A 50 -3.97 -14.83 7.01
C ASP A 50 -3.28 -16.05 7.65
N ASN A 51 -2.77 -16.95 6.84
CA ASN A 51 -2.14 -18.20 7.28
C ASN A 51 -0.62 -18.22 7.03
N ALA A 52 0.02 -17.05 7.06
CA ALA A 52 1.47 -16.98 6.89
C ALA A 52 2.19 -17.74 8.03
N THR A 53 2.90 -18.80 7.67
CA THR A 53 3.64 -19.64 8.62
C THR A 53 5.14 -19.32 8.67
N GLU A 54 5.64 -18.55 7.71
CA GLU A 54 7.04 -18.18 7.51
C GLU A 54 7.14 -16.72 7.02
N PRO A 55 8.30 -16.09 7.07
CA PRO A 55 8.49 -14.79 6.42
C PRO A 55 8.06 -14.85 4.96
N THR A 56 7.14 -13.94 4.59
CA THR A 56 6.51 -13.93 3.27
C THR A 56 7.27 -13.04 2.29
N PRO A 57 7.30 -13.37 0.99
CA PRO A 57 7.67 -12.41 -0.04
C PRO A 57 6.74 -11.19 -0.02
N LEU A 58 7.25 -10.04 -0.45
CA LEU A 58 6.47 -8.80 -0.59
C LEU A 58 6.41 -8.39 -2.06
N VAL A 59 5.22 -8.04 -2.53
CA VAL A 59 5.02 -7.38 -3.82
C VAL A 59 4.50 -5.96 -3.60
N ILE A 60 5.21 -4.96 -4.12
CA ILE A 60 4.75 -3.57 -4.19
C ILE A 60 3.99 -3.43 -5.51
N SER A 61 2.68 -3.17 -5.45
CA SER A 61 1.79 -3.07 -6.62
C SER A 61 1.33 -1.64 -6.82
N MET A 62 1.83 -0.96 -7.85
CA MET A 62 1.69 0.47 -8.09
C MET A 62 0.65 0.77 -9.16
N HIS A 63 -0.27 1.69 -8.82
CA HIS A 63 -1.36 2.12 -9.71
C HIS A 63 -0.86 2.98 -10.89
N GLY A 64 -1.67 3.05 -11.94
CA GLY A 64 -1.47 3.98 -13.05
C GLY A 64 -1.89 5.41 -12.72
N ARG A 65 -1.57 6.36 -13.62
CA ARG A 65 -1.97 7.76 -13.47
C ARG A 65 -3.48 7.91 -13.35
N ASN A 66 -3.94 8.79 -12.46
CA ASN A 66 -5.35 9.05 -12.12
C ASN A 66 -6.09 7.84 -11.54
N GLN A 67 -5.39 6.87 -11.00
CA GLN A 67 -5.99 5.76 -10.26
C GLN A 67 -5.73 5.91 -8.75
N SER A 68 -6.73 5.60 -7.94
CA SER A 68 -6.52 5.42 -6.51
C SER A 68 -6.01 4.01 -6.20
N LEU A 69 -5.38 3.85 -5.04
CA LEU A 69 -4.99 2.52 -4.54
C LEU A 69 -6.19 1.55 -4.51
N LEU A 70 -7.38 2.01 -4.10
CA LEU A 70 -8.58 1.16 -4.04
C LEU A 70 -9.04 0.72 -5.45
N SER A 71 -9.00 1.63 -6.44
CA SER A 71 -9.31 1.25 -7.82
C SER A 71 -8.27 0.26 -8.37
N HIS A 72 -7.00 0.42 -8.00
CA HIS A 72 -5.93 -0.49 -8.40
C HIS A 72 -6.06 -1.87 -7.75
N ILE A 73 -6.39 -1.96 -6.47
CA ILE A 73 -6.71 -3.23 -5.79
C ILE A 73 -7.80 -3.98 -6.56
N THR A 74 -8.91 -3.28 -6.86
CA THR A 74 -10.05 -3.86 -7.58
C THR A 74 -9.69 -4.28 -9.01
N TYR A 75 -8.88 -3.48 -9.70
CA TYR A 75 -8.49 -3.72 -11.09
C TYR A 75 -7.45 -4.83 -11.21
N SER A 76 -6.37 -4.76 -10.43
CA SER A 76 -5.25 -5.71 -10.52
C SER A 76 -5.60 -7.07 -9.94
N GLN A 77 -6.44 -7.11 -8.92
CA GLN A 77 -6.76 -8.30 -8.13
C GLN A 77 -5.51 -9.08 -7.67
N MET A 78 -4.38 -8.39 -7.51
CA MET A 78 -3.09 -9.01 -7.22
C MET A 78 -3.15 -9.85 -5.94
N SER A 79 -3.80 -9.37 -4.90
CA SER A 79 -3.94 -10.11 -3.63
C SER A 79 -4.68 -11.45 -3.80
N ASN A 80 -5.64 -11.54 -4.71
CA ASN A 80 -6.37 -12.78 -4.98
C ASN A 80 -5.46 -13.90 -5.53
N PHE A 81 -4.38 -13.52 -6.21
CA PHE A 81 -3.37 -14.46 -6.70
C PHE A 81 -2.22 -14.65 -5.71
N ALA A 82 -1.80 -13.59 -5.04
CA ALA A 82 -0.62 -13.56 -4.19
C ALA A 82 -0.85 -14.25 -2.83
N ASN A 83 -1.93 -13.90 -2.13
CA ASN A 83 -2.19 -14.39 -0.77
C ASN A 83 -2.33 -15.93 -0.69
N PRO A 84 -3.03 -16.62 -1.61
CA PRO A 84 -3.05 -18.08 -1.61
C PRO A 84 -1.67 -18.75 -1.78
N GLN A 85 -0.70 -18.01 -2.29
CA GLN A 85 0.69 -18.45 -2.47
C GLN A 85 1.61 -17.97 -1.34
N ASN A 86 1.05 -17.48 -0.25
CA ASN A 86 1.79 -16.93 0.89
C ASN A 86 2.66 -15.71 0.51
N ILE A 87 2.14 -14.80 -0.32
CA ILE A 87 2.82 -13.57 -0.74
C ILE A 87 2.02 -12.38 -0.25
N ALA A 88 2.66 -11.47 0.48
CA ALA A 88 2.08 -10.19 0.89
C ALA A 88 2.07 -9.19 -0.27
N VAL A 89 1.04 -8.35 -0.33
CA VAL A 89 0.93 -7.27 -1.33
C VAL A 89 0.75 -5.94 -0.63
N VAL A 90 1.52 -4.95 -1.03
CA VAL A 90 1.32 -3.57 -0.61
C VAL A 90 0.89 -2.72 -1.81
N TYR A 91 -0.12 -1.89 -1.60
CA TYR A 91 -0.66 -0.96 -2.59
C TYR A 91 -0.49 0.47 -2.08
N PRO A 92 0.59 1.15 -2.49
CA PRO A 92 0.82 2.53 -2.10
C PRO A 92 -0.04 3.50 -2.92
N GLN A 93 -0.34 4.68 -2.34
CA GLN A 93 -0.98 5.78 -3.06
C GLN A 93 0.06 6.81 -3.52
N GLY A 94 0.22 6.93 -4.83
CA GLY A 94 0.96 8.03 -5.46
C GLY A 94 0.13 9.30 -5.53
N ILE A 95 0.79 10.43 -5.30
CA ILE A 95 0.23 11.78 -5.47
C ILE A 95 1.26 12.65 -6.15
N ASN A 96 0.83 13.68 -6.89
CA ASN A 96 1.73 14.70 -7.39
C ASN A 96 1.36 16.10 -6.88
N SER A 97 2.21 17.08 -7.12
CA SER A 97 2.06 18.45 -6.64
C SER A 97 0.79 19.16 -7.14
N SER A 98 0.14 18.65 -8.20
CA SER A 98 -1.14 19.17 -8.70
C SER A 98 -2.36 18.45 -8.07
N GLY A 99 -2.14 17.53 -7.13
CA GLY A 99 -3.20 16.71 -6.52
C GLY A 99 -3.68 15.55 -7.39
N LEU A 100 -3.00 15.26 -8.50
CA LEU A 100 -3.27 14.08 -9.30
C LEU A 100 -2.71 12.84 -8.60
N LEU A 101 -3.40 11.73 -8.74
CA LEU A 101 -2.95 10.43 -8.27
C LEU A 101 -1.95 9.86 -9.28
N ALA A 102 -0.67 10.07 -9.04
CA ALA A 102 0.42 9.70 -9.96
C ALA A 102 1.75 9.51 -9.21
N TRP A 103 2.72 8.93 -9.90
CA TRP A 103 4.11 8.73 -9.45
C TRP A 103 5.03 9.69 -10.16
N ASN A 104 5.96 10.28 -9.43
CA ASN A 104 7.07 11.03 -9.99
C ASN A 104 8.10 10.06 -10.60
N THR A 105 8.12 9.99 -11.90
CA THR A 105 8.99 9.10 -12.67
C THR A 105 9.98 9.86 -13.54
N GLY A 106 10.20 11.14 -13.24
CA GLY A 106 11.12 12.00 -13.98
C GLY A 106 10.69 12.31 -15.42
N VAL A 107 9.51 11.87 -15.85
CA VAL A 107 9.01 12.15 -17.19
C VAL A 107 8.57 13.61 -17.32
N TRP A 108 8.86 14.26 -18.44
CA TRP A 108 8.69 15.69 -18.68
C TRP A 108 7.26 16.24 -18.48
N TRP A 109 6.24 15.40 -18.52
CA TRP A 109 4.84 15.79 -18.27
C TRP A 109 4.42 15.64 -16.80
N ASP A 110 5.30 15.18 -15.95
CA ASP A 110 5.03 14.95 -14.53
C ASP A 110 6.06 15.72 -13.69
N ASN A 111 5.85 17.03 -13.56
CA ASN A 111 6.68 17.91 -12.73
C ASN A 111 6.34 17.73 -11.24
N SER A 112 6.37 16.51 -10.74
CA SER A 112 6.21 16.26 -9.32
C SER A 112 7.52 16.54 -8.58
N GLU A 113 7.44 17.24 -7.47
CA GLU A 113 8.57 17.45 -6.55
C GLU A 113 8.63 16.39 -5.46
N TYR A 114 7.68 15.43 -5.47
CA TYR A 114 7.61 14.36 -4.47
C TYR A 114 8.72 13.33 -4.67
N ASP A 115 9.37 12.95 -3.56
CA ASP A 115 10.30 11.82 -3.51
C ASP A 115 9.51 10.50 -3.37
N ASP A 116 9.01 9.99 -4.49
CA ASP A 116 8.26 8.73 -4.48
C ASP A 116 9.16 7.51 -4.26
N VAL A 117 10.43 7.54 -4.66
CA VAL A 117 11.39 6.46 -4.37
C VAL A 117 11.63 6.35 -2.87
N GLY A 118 11.93 7.46 -2.21
CA GLY A 118 12.10 7.50 -0.75
C GLY A 118 10.84 7.10 -0.01
N TYR A 119 9.65 7.55 -0.47
CA TYR A 119 8.38 7.12 0.10
C TYR A 119 8.16 5.60 0.01
N LEU A 120 8.39 5.02 -1.16
CA LEU A 120 8.25 3.57 -1.38
C LEU A 120 9.29 2.78 -0.58
N ASN A 121 10.50 3.31 -0.43
CA ASN A 121 11.51 2.75 0.45
C ASN A 121 11.08 2.76 1.92
N ALA A 122 10.50 3.86 2.38
CA ALA A 122 9.97 3.97 3.75
C ALA A 122 8.76 3.03 3.99
N ILE A 123 7.94 2.78 2.97
CA ILE A 123 6.88 1.75 3.03
C ILE A 123 7.48 0.36 3.24
N ILE A 124 8.54 0.00 2.51
CA ILE A 124 9.20 -1.30 2.68
C ILE A 124 9.66 -1.45 4.13
N ASP A 125 10.29 -0.43 4.72
CA ASP A 125 10.74 -0.46 6.12
C ASP A 125 9.56 -0.60 7.09
N SER A 126 8.47 0.13 6.84
CA SER A 126 7.28 0.04 7.66
C SER A 126 6.61 -1.34 7.59
N VAL A 127 6.51 -1.93 6.40
CA VAL A 127 5.93 -3.27 6.21
C VAL A 127 6.80 -4.34 6.87
N ILE A 128 8.12 -4.27 6.75
CA ILE A 128 9.06 -5.19 7.43
C ILE A 128 8.92 -5.07 8.95
N SER A 129 8.71 -3.87 9.47
CA SER A 129 8.58 -3.64 10.92
C SER A 129 7.28 -4.18 11.51
N ASN A 130 6.21 -4.27 10.70
CA ASN A 130 4.88 -4.66 11.15
C ASN A 130 4.52 -6.12 10.79
N PHE A 131 5.20 -6.72 9.80
CA PHE A 131 4.89 -8.03 9.27
C PHE A 131 6.16 -8.87 9.10
N ALA A 132 6.02 -10.19 9.17
CA ALA A 132 7.15 -11.11 8.92
C ALA A 132 7.45 -11.20 7.41
N ILE A 133 8.23 -10.28 6.88
CA ILE A 133 8.63 -10.21 5.47
C ILE A 133 10.01 -10.83 5.27
N ASP A 134 10.16 -11.62 4.21
CA ASP A 134 11.46 -12.06 3.73
C ASP A 134 12.12 -10.95 2.91
N THR A 135 13.09 -10.28 3.50
CA THR A 135 13.81 -9.16 2.89
C THR A 135 14.63 -9.53 1.64
N ASN A 136 14.85 -10.82 1.39
CA ASN A 136 15.49 -11.30 0.17
C ASN A 136 14.49 -11.58 -0.97
N ARG A 137 13.20 -11.35 -0.75
CA ARG A 137 12.13 -11.61 -1.72
C ARG A 137 11.15 -10.44 -1.78
N ILE A 138 11.67 -9.24 -2.08
CA ILE A 138 10.86 -8.03 -2.29
C ILE A 138 10.83 -7.73 -3.79
N TYR A 139 9.62 -7.52 -4.32
CA TYR A 139 9.37 -7.32 -5.73
C TYR A 139 8.54 -6.06 -5.95
N ALA A 140 8.68 -5.45 -7.12
CA ALA A 140 7.88 -4.29 -7.51
C ALA A 140 7.14 -4.58 -8.82
N CYS A 141 5.89 -4.12 -8.94
CA CYS A 141 5.20 -4.11 -10.22
C CYS A 141 4.25 -2.92 -10.31
N GLY A 142 3.85 -2.59 -11.54
CA GLY A 142 2.92 -1.49 -11.74
C GLY A 142 2.40 -1.41 -13.17
N MET A 143 1.32 -0.65 -13.35
CA MET A 143 0.71 -0.42 -14.64
C MET A 143 0.92 1.03 -15.09
N SER A 144 1.24 1.26 -16.37
CA SER A 144 1.41 2.59 -16.97
C SER A 144 2.40 3.44 -16.16
N ASN A 145 1.97 4.55 -15.55
CA ASN A 145 2.81 5.38 -14.68
C ASN A 145 3.40 4.59 -13.49
N GLY A 146 2.66 3.64 -12.89
CA GLY A 146 3.21 2.69 -11.92
C GLY A 146 4.23 1.72 -12.53
N GLY A 147 4.09 1.41 -13.81
CA GLY A 147 5.08 0.62 -14.56
C GLY A 147 6.39 1.39 -14.80
N PHE A 148 6.34 2.71 -15.05
CA PHE A 148 7.52 3.58 -15.06
C PHE A 148 8.18 3.61 -13.68
N MET A 149 7.38 3.75 -12.60
CA MET A 149 7.89 3.75 -11.23
C MET A 149 8.56 2.42 -10.87
N ALA A 150 8.09 1.29 -11.41
CA ALA A 150 8.74 0.00 -11.20
C ALA A 150 10.16 -0.06 -11.79
N TYR A 151 10.43 0.63 -12.90
CA TYR A 151 11.79 0.80 -13.43
C TYR A 151 12.65 1.68 -12.52
N GLU A 152 12.11 2.81 -12.01
CA GLU A 152 12.82 3.68 -11.08
C GLU A 152 13.24 2.90 -9.82
N LEU A 153 12.31 2.12 -9.22
CA LEU A 153 12.63 1.30 -8.06
C LEU A 153 13.71 0.23 -8.36
N ALA A 154 13.67 -0.37 -9.56
CA ALA A 154 14.67 -1.34 -9.95
C ALA A 154 16.07 -0.74 -10.10
N CYS A 155 16.17 0.56 -10.45
CA CYS A 155 17.44 1.28 -10.54
C CYS A 155 17.90 1.79 -9.17
N GLU A 156 17.03 2.52 -8.47
CA GLU A 156 17.40 3.26 -7.27
C GLU A 156 17.42 2.40 -5.99
N LEU A 157 16.64 1.30 -5.97
CA LEU A 157 16.56 0.35 -4.84
C LEU A 157 16.98 -1.06 -5.26
N SER A 158 17.97 -1.17 -6.13
CA SER A 158 18.47 -2.47 -6.66
C SER A 158 19.06 -3.39 -5.59
N ASP A 159 19.41 -2.87 -4.44
CA ASP A 159 19.84 -3.62 -3.26
C ASP A 159 18.68 -4.25 -2.48
N ARG A 160 17.44 -3.82 -2.72
CA ARG A 160 16.22 -4.26 -2.05
C ARG A 160 15.23 -4.96 -2.97
N ILE A 161 15.07 -4.47 -4.21
CA ILE A 161 14.13 -5.02 -5.20
C ILE A 161 14.81 -6.11 -6.02
N VAL A 162 14.40 -7.35 -5.79
CA VAL A 162 15.01 -8.53 -6.42
C VAL A 162 14.59 -8.68 -7.89
N ALA A 163 13.35 -8.34 -8.20
CA ALA A 163 12.83 -8.32 -9.57
C ALA A 163 11.62 -7.36 -9.67
N PHE A 164 11.34 -6.92 -10.88
CA PHE A 164 10.20 -6.04 -11.14
C PHE A 164 9.41 -6.45 -12.38
N GLY A 165 8.17 -5.99 -12.46
CA GLY A 165 7.29 -6.17 -13.60
C GLY A 165 6.64 -4.85 -14.01
N SER A 166 6.75 -4.47 -15.30
CA SER A 166 6.12 -3.29 -15.85
C SER A 166 5.05 -3.67 -16.86
N VAL A 167 3.82 -3.23 -16.62
CA VAL A 167 2.68 -3.43 -17.52
C VAL A 167 2.37 -2.09 -18.20
N ALA A 168 2.49 -2.04 -19.51
CA ALA A 168 2.27 -0.82 -20.33
C ALA A 168 3.10 0.40 -19.84
N GLY A 169 4.25 0.16 -19.24
CA GLY A 169 5.25 1.16 -18.87
C GLY A 169 6.54 0.92 -19.64
N ASN A 170 7.30 1.98 -19.88
CA ASN A 170 8.60 1.92 -20.53
C ASN A 170 9.67 2.48 -19.60
N PHE A 171 10.91 2.06 -19.82
CA PHE A 171 12.05 2.73 -19.24
C PHE A 171 12.28 4.07 -19.96
N MET A 172 12.18 5.16 -19.21
CA MET A 172 12.40 6.51 -19.74
C MET A 172 13.71 7.03 -19.18
N MET A 173 14.75 7.04 -19.99
CA MET A 173 15.96 7.80 -19.63
C MET A 173 15.72 9.26 -19.95
N ASN A 174 15.97 10.15 -18.98
CA ASN A 174 16.19 11.57 -19.29
C ASN A 174 17.52 11.66 -20.03
N VAL A 175 17.46 11.88 -21.33
CA VAL A 175 18.62 12.15 -22.18
C VAL A 175 18.86 13.64 -22.23
#